data_3b452e58cf79b652017cb6de06c01365
#
_entry.id   3b452e58cf79b652017cb6de06c01365
#
_cell.length_a   1.000
_cell.length_b   1.000
_cell.length_c   1.000
_cell.angle_alpha   90.00
_cell.angle_beta   90.00
_cell.angle_gamma   90.00
#
_symmetry.space_group_name_H-M   'P 1'
#
loop_
_entity.id
_entity.type
_entity.pdbx_description
1 polymer ?
#
loop_
_entity_poly.entity_id
_entity_poly.type
_entity_poly.pdbx_seq_one_letter_code
_entity_poly.pdbx_strand_id
1 'polypeptide(L)'
;MSKISYYTAEGLKKLKDELNHLKDVERPKASNAIAEARDKGDLSENAEYDAAKEAQGMLEMRISKLEETLSNARVIDESQLDNSKVLVLSKVKIKNQVNGMVMDYMIVADGEADLSKGKISVNSPIGNGLLGKSVGDIAQISVPSGVINFEIVEITR
;
A
#
# COMPACT_ATOMS: atom_id res chain seq x y z
N MET A 1 12.14 1.08 13.39
CA MET A 1 11.40 -0.15 13.69
C MET A 1 10.43 -0.49 12.58
N SER A 2 10.50 -1.72 12.13
CA SER A 2 9.57 -2.21 11.11
C SER A 2 8.19 -2.41 11.71
N LYS A 3 7.19 -1.89 11.06
CA LYS A 3 5.81 -1.96 11.50
C LYS A 3 5.09 -3.12 10.81
N ILE A 4 4.44 -3.99 11.57
CA ILE A 4 3.64 -5.06 11.00
C ILE A 4 2.46 -4.44 10.26
N SER A 5 2.26 -4.85 9.00
CA SER A 5 1.14 -4.42 8.17
C SER A 5 0.29 -5.59 7.76
N TYR A 6 -1.01 -5.37 7.69
CA TYR A 6 -1.97 -6.42 7.34
C TYR A 6 -2.47 -6.23 5.91
N TYR A 7 -2.51 -7.32 5.17
CA TYR A 7 -2.90 -7.34 3.76
C TYR A 7 -3.96 -8.39 3.51
N THR A 8 -4.69 -8.22 2.42
CA THR A 8 -5.51 -9.31 1.88
C THR A 8 -4.57 -10.37 1.30
N ALA A 9 -5.06 -11.62 1.16
CA ALA A 9 -4.28 -12.67 0.53
C ALA A 9 -3.91 -12.29 -0.91
N GLU A 10 -4.81 -11.64 -1.63
CA GLU A 10 -4.57 -11.15 -2.99
C GLU A 10 -3.50 -10.06 -3.04
N GLY A 11 -3.59 -9.07 -2.15
CA GLY A 11 -2.61 -7.99 -2.07
C GLY A 11 -1.22 -8.49 -1.73
N LEU A 12 -1.12 -9.44 -0.80
CA LEU A 12 0.15 -10.05 -0.43
C LEU A 12 0.75 -10.84 -1.60
N LYS A 13 -0.08 -11.57 -2.34
CA LYS A 13 0.36 -12.29 -3.53
C LYS A 13 0.93 -11.35 -4.59
N LYS A 14 0.28 -10.21 -4.82
CA LYS A 14 0.78 -9.20 -5.77
C LYS A 14 2.16 -8.70 -5.39
N LEU A 15 2.41 -8.45 -4.11
CA LEU A 15 3.72 -8.02 -3.63
C LEU A 15 4.77 -9.10 -3.83
N LYS A 16 4.44 -10.36 -3.55
CA LYS A 16 5.35 -11.48 -3.77
C LYS A 16 5.68 -11.66 -5.25
N ASP A 17 4.67 -11.55 -6.12
CA ASP A 17 4.85 -11.67 -7.57
C ASP A 17 5.74 -10.54 -8.09
N GLU A 18 5.55 -9.31 -7.61
CA GLU A 18 6.41 -8.17 -7.97
C GLU A 18 7.86 -8.43 -7.54
N LEU A 19 8.08 -8.88 -6.31
CA LEU A 19 9.43 -9.19 -5.83
C LEU A 19 10.09 -10.26 -6.67
N ASN A 20 9.37 -11.33 -6.99
CA ASN A 20 9.91 -12.40 -7.83
C ASN A 20 10.26 -11.89 -9.22
N HIS A 21 9.43 -11.03 -9.82
CA HIS A 21 9.71 -10.42 -11.11
C HIS A 21 11.01 -9.58 -11.06
N LEU A 22 11.17 -8.77 -10.03
CA LEU A 22 12.37 -7.95 -9.87
C LEU A 22 13.64 -8.80 -9.74
N LYS A 23 13.56 -9.93 -9.02
CA LYS A 23 14.70 -10.83 -8.82
C LYS A 23 14.97 -11.70 -10.05
N ASP A 24 13.94 -12.23 -10.70
CA ASP A 24 14.09 -13.24 -11.74
C ASP A 24 14.23 -12.63 -13.13
N VAL A 25 13.67 -11.45 -13.36
CA VAL A 25 13.65 -10.78 -14.67
C VAL A 25 14.50 -9.52 -14.68
N GLU A 26 14.22 -8.58 -13.78
CA GLU A 26 14.87 -7.27 -13.81
C GLU A 26 16.34 -7.33 -13.35
N ARG A 27 16.65 -8.16 -12.36
CA ARG A 27 18.03 -8.29 -11.87
C ARG A 27 18.99 -8.84 -12.93
N PRO A 28 18.64 -9.92 -13.68
CA PRO A 28 19.46 -10.37 -14.80
C PRO A 28 19.60 -9.34 -15.91
N LYS A 29 18.53 -8.61 -16.22
CA LYS A 29 18.59 -7.53 -17.21
C LYS A 29 19.56 -6.43 -16.80
N ALA A 30 19.56 -6.06 -15.53
CA ALA A 30 20.49 -5.04 -15.03
C ALA A 30 21.93 -5.51 -15.12
N SER A 31 22.21 -6.77 -14.78
CA SER A 31 23.55 -7.35 -14.92
C SER A 31 24.01 -7.37 -16.37
N ASN A 32 23.13 -7.76 -17.29
CA ASN A 32 23.43 -7.79 -18.72
C ASN A 32 23.68 -6.38 -19.27
N ALA A 33 22.92 -5.39 -18.84
CA ALA A 33 23.10 -4.00 -19.26
C ALA A 33 24.48 -3.46 -18.83
N ILE A 34 24.93 -3.84 -17.64
CA ILE A 34 26.27 -3.48 -17.15
C ILE A 34 27.35 -4.15 -17.99
N ALA A 35 27.20 -5.44 -18.27
CA ALA A 35 28.16 -6.19 -19.09
C ALA A 35 28.25 -5.62 -20.51
N GLU A 36 27.11 -5.31 -21.12
CA GLU A 36 27.08 -4.70 -22.46
C GLU A 36 27.75 -3.33 -22.49
N ALA A 37 27.48 -2.49 -21.48
CA ALA A 37 28.08 -1.17 -21.39
C ALA A 37 29.60 -1.27 -21.17
N ARG A 38 30.04 -2.24 -20.36
CA ARG A 38 31.46 -2.48 -20.13
C ARG A 38 32.18 -2.85 -21.43
N ASP A 39 31.54 -3.65 -22.26
CA ASP A 39 32.13 -4.13 -23.51
C ASP A 39 32.25 -3.03 -24.57
N LYS A 40 31.52 -1.90 -24.40
CA LYS A 40 31.52 -0.80 -25.38
C LYS A 40 32.67 0.19 -25.25
N GLY A 41 33.47 0.12 -24.18
CA GLY A 41 34.57 1.03 -24.09
C GLY A 41 35.17 1.27 -22.71
N ASP A 42 35.85 2.42 -22.57
CA ASP A 42 36.56 2.82 -21.36
C ASP A 42 35.59 3.13 -20.23
N LEU A 43 35.73 2.44 -19.10
CA LEU A 43 34.87 2.60 -17.94
C LEU A 43 34.98 3.99 -17.29
N SER A 44 36.11 4.68 -17.42
CA SER A 44 36.31 6.00 -16.81
C SER A 44 35.48 7.11 -17.45
N GLU A 45 35.05 6.94 -18.70
CA GLU A 45 34.28 7.93 -19.45
C GLU A 45 32.99 7.33 -20.06
N ASN A 46 32.59 6.15 -19.61
CA ASN A 46 31.46 5.44 -20.20
C ASN A 46 30.18 5.80 -19.45
N ALA A 47 29.41 6.75 -20.02
CA ALA A 47 28.13 7.20 -19.45
C ALA A 47 27.09 6.08 -19.43
N GLU A 48 27.11 5.14 -20.38
CA GLU A 48 26.21 4.00 -20.40
C GLU A 48 26.48 3.05 -19.22
N TYR A 49 27.76 2.84 -18.93
CA TYR A 49 28.17 2.03 -17.78
C TYR A 49 27.70 2.65 -16.46
N ASP A 50 27.93 3.95 -16.30
CA ASP A 50 27.52 4.68 -15.10
C ASP A 50 26.00 4.63 -14.91
N ALA A 51 25.25 4.84 -15.99
CA ALA A 51 23.79 4.76 -15.95
C ALA A 51 23.29 3.35 -15.61
N ALA A 52 23.94 2.31 -16.15
CA ALA A 52 23.60 0.92 -15.87
C ALA A 52 23.86 0.56 -14.40
N LYS A 53 24.97 1.05 -13.84
CA LYS A 53 25.30 0.84 -12.43
C LYS A 53 24.32 1.56 -11.51
N GLU A 54 23.94 2.78 -11.85
CA GLU A 54 22.96 3.54 -11.09
C GLU A 54 21.60 2.84 -11.10
N ALA A 55 21.15 2.38 -12.27
CA ALA A 55 19.90 1.65 -12.41
C ALA A 55 19.89 0.35 -11.58
N GLN A 56 21.03 -0.36 -11.55
CA GLN A 56 21.16 -1.55 -10.71
C GLN A 56 21.02 -1.21 -9.23
N GLY A 57 21.66 -0.11 -8.79
CA GLY A 57 21.55 0.34 -7.41
C GLY A 57 20.14 0.65 -7.00
N MET A 58 19.38 1.34 -7.86
CA MET A 58 17.98 1.65 -7.62
C MET A 58 17.10 0.39 -7.57
N LEU A 59 17.38 -0.57 -8.45
CA LEU A 59 16.68 -1.85 -8.47
C LEU A 59 16.92 -2.61 -7.16
N GLU A 60 18.15 -2.67 -6.67
CA GLU A 60 18.47 -3.38 -5.43
C GLU A 60 17.84 -2.69 -4.21
N MET A 61 17.74 -1.37 -4.22
CA MET A 61 17.01 -0.64 -3.17
C MET A 61 15.52 -1.01 -3.16
N ARG A 62 14.90 -1.11 -4.34
CA ARG A 62 13.50 -1.49 -4.47
C ARG A 62 13.27 -2.93 -3.99
N ILE A 63 14.14 -3.85 -4.37
CA ILE A 63 14.07 -5.25 -3.92
C ILE A 63 14.17 -5.32 -2.40
N SER A 64 15.14 -4.63 -1.80
CA SER A 64 15.33 -4.60 -0.36
C SER A 64 14.09 -4.05 0.36
N LYS A 65 13.51 -2.98 -0.16
CA LYS A 65 12.30 -2.37 0.42
C LYS A 65 11.10 -3.31 0.36
N LEU A 66 10.92 -4.02 -0.76
CA LEU A 66 9.85 -5.02 -0.90
C LEU A 66 10.08 -6.21 0.03
N GLU A 67 11.30 -6.67 0.18
CA GLU A 67 11.63 -7.75 1.11
C GLU A 67 11.31 -7.35 2.55
N GLU A 68 11.65 -6.13 2.94
CA GLU A 68 11.30 -5.60 4.25
C GLU A 68 9.78 -5.55 4.45
N THR A 69 9.06 -5.01 3.47
CA THR A 69 7.60 -4.96 3.50
C THR A 69 6.99 -6.34 3.67
N LEU A 70 7.47 -7.33 2.90
CA LEU A 70 6.95 -8.70 2.98
C LEU A 70 7.31 -9.38 4.30
N SER A 71 8.46 -9.09 4.88
CA SER A 71 8.85 -9.68 6.17
C SER A 71 7.93 -9.22 7.31
N ASN A 72 7.33 -8.03 7.16
CA ASN A 72 6.42 -7.46 8.15
C ASN A 72 4.95 -7.58 7.75
N ALA A 73 4.66 -8.21 6.62
CA ALA A 73 3.30 -8.38 6.14
C ALA A 73 2.62 -9.60 6.78
N ARG A 74 1.35 -9.44 7.08
CA ARG A 74 0.51 -10.53 7.60
C ARG A 74 -0.81 -10.53 6.85
N VAL A 75 -1.38 -11.72 6.68
CA VAL A 75 -2.72 -11.87 6.10
C VAL A 75 -3.74 -11.85 7.23
N ILE A 76 -4.79 -11.05 7.06
CA ILE A 76 -5.89 -11.04 8.02
C ILE A 76 -6.78 -12.25 7.78
N ASP A 77 -7.10 -12.96 8.85
CA ASP A 77 -8.12 -14.01 8.83
C ASP A 77 -9.49 -13.36 8.95
N GLU A 78 -10.19 -13.25 7.82
CA GLU A 78 -11.49 -12.60 7.76
C GLU A 78 -12.55 -13.31 8.60
N SER A 79 -12.38 -14.60 8.87
CA SER A 79 -13.32 -15.36 9.70
C SER A 79 -13.33 -14.93 11.16
N GLN A 80 -12.28 -14.25 11.61
CA GLN A 80 -12.14 -13.78 12.99
C GLN A 80 -12.48 -12.30 13.15
N LEU A 81 -12.88 -11.60 12.06
CA LEU A 81 -13.22 -10.18 12.12
C LEU A 81 -14.61 -9.98 12.71
N ASP A 82 -14.69 -9.04 13.64
CA ASP A 82 -15.92 -8.61 14.27
C ASP A 82 -16.44 -7.36 13.55
N ASN A 83 -17.68 -7.44 13.00
CA ASN A 83 -18.29 -6.32 12.29
C ASN A 83 -18.93 -5.27 13.21
N SER A 84 -18.81 -5.42 14.53
CA SER A 84 -19.32 -4.41 15.47
C SER A 84 -18.49 -3.12 15.43
N LYS A 85 -17.24 -3.20 14.95
CA LYS A 85 -16.33 -2.06 14.85
C LYS A 85 -15.64 -2.04 13.50
N VAL A 86 -15.22 -0.84 13.09
CA VAL A 86 -14.40 -0.67 11.89
C VAL A 86 -12.99 -1.19 12.17
N LEU A 87 -12.58 -2.17 11.40
CA LEU A 87 -11.24 -2.77 11.47
C LEU A 87 -10.59 -2.72 10.09
N VAL A 88 -9.33 -3.13 10.00
CA VAL A 88 -8.67 -3.29 8.71
C VAL A 88 -9.44 -4.32 7.89
N LEU A 89 -9.66 -4.03 6.62
CA LEU A 89 -10.46 -4.79 5.65
C LEU A 89 -11.97 -4.67 5.83
N SER A 90 -12.46 -3.88 6.79
CA SER A 90 -13.88 -3.58 6.89
C SER A 90 -14.33 -2.72 5.72
N LYS A 91 -15.51 -3.02 5.18
CA LYS A 91 -16.22 -2.16 4.24
C LYS A 91 -17.15 -1.29 5.06
N VAL A 92 -17.00 0.02 4.96
CA VAL A 92 -17.75 0.97 5.78
C VAL A 92 -18.56 1.89 4.89
N LYS A 93 -19.83 1.99 5.19
CA LYS A 93 -20.71 3.00 4.58
C LYS A 93 -20.79 4.18 5.55
N ILE A 94 -20.41 5.36 5.08
CA ILE A 94 -20.39 6.57 5.88
C ILE A 94 -21.26 7.66 5.24
N LYS A 95 -21.85 8.50 6.08
CA LYS A 95 -22.72 9.59 5.64
C LYS A 95 -22.15 10.92 6.13
N ASN A 96 -21.92 11.84 5.19
CA ASN A 96 -21.49 13.20 5.53
C ASN A 96 -22.65 13.94 6.20
N GLN A 97 -22.42 14.43 7.42
CA GLN A 97 -23.46 15.09 8.23
C GLN A 97 -23.89 16.45 7.68
N VAL A 98 -23.08 17.09 6.84
CA VAL A 98 -23.38 18.41 6.29
C VAL A 98 -24.24 18.31 5.03
N ASN A 99 -23.85 17.47 4.07
CA ASN A 99 -24.52 17.38 2.76
C ASN A 99 -25.33 16.11 2.58
N GLY A 100 -25.29 15.17 3.53
CA GLY A 100 -26.06 13.92 3.44
C GLY A 100 -25.51 12.90 2.43
N MET A 101 -24.36 13.14 1.83
CA MET A 101 -23.77 12.20 0.89
C MET A 101 -23.31 10.93 1.58
N VAL A 102 -23.63 9.79 0.98
CA VAL A 102 -23.24 8.47 1.47
C VAL A 102 -22.09 7.95 0.58
N MET A 103 -21.06 7.45 1.23
CA MET A 103 -19.87 6.92 0.53
C MET A 103 -19.48 5.57 1.12
N ASP A 104 -18.99 4.69 0.25
CA ASP A 104 -18.52 3.36 0.64
C ASP A 104 -16.99 3.31 0.54
N TYR A 105 -16.33 2.89 1.63
CA TYR A 105 -14.88 2.73 1.66
C TYR A 105 -14.50 1.41 2.28
N MET A 106 -13.37 0.87 1.84
CA MET A 106 -12.72 -0.28 2.46
C MET A 106 -11.41 0.19 3.09
N ILE A 107 -11.21 -0.14 4.36
CA ILE A 107 -9.98 0.23 5.07
C ILE A 107 -8.90 -0.81 4.77
N VAL A 108 -7.77 -0.38 4.22
CA VAL A 108 -6.69 -1.28 3.80
C VAL A 108 -5.33 -0.77 4.28
N ALA A 109 -4.30 -1.61 4.19
CA ALA A 109 -2.93 -1.19 4.43
C ALA A 109 -2.49 -0.22 3.33
N ASP A 110 -1.47 0.61 3.63
CA ASP A 110 -0.98 1.64 2.69
C ASP A 110 -0.69 1.08 1.30
N GLY A 111 -0.08 -0.09 1.22
CA GLY A 111 0.31 -0.69 -0.06
C GLY A 111 -0.87 -1.14 -0.93
N GLU A 112 -2.06 -1.26 -0.35
CA GLU A 112 -3.26 -1.67 -1.08
C GLU A 112 -4.22 -0.51 -1.35
N ALA A 113 -3.92 0.70 -0.89
CA ALA A 113 -4.81 1.86 -1.05
C ALA A 113 -5.02 2.22 -2.52
N ASP A 114 -6.28 2.41 -2.91
CA ASP A 114 -6.66 2.80 -4.27
C ASP A 114 -8.01 3.51 -4.20
N LEU A 115 -7.99 4.84 -4.24
CA LEU A 115 -9.20 5.65 -4.15
C LEU A 115 -10.20 5.36 -5.28
N SER A 116 -9.71 4.97 -6.47
CA SER A 116 -10.59 4.65 -7.59
C SER A 116 -11.45 3.42 -7.32
N LYS A 117 -11.00 2.55 -6.42
CA LYS A 117 -11.72 1.34 -6.00
C LYS A 117 -12.35 1.49 -4.61
N GLY A 118 -12.34 2.69 -4.04
CA GLY A 118 -12.86 2.93 -2.70
C GLY A 118 -12.02 2.35 -1.58
N LYS A 119 -10.75 2.04 -1.84
CA LYS A 119 -9.82 1.51 -0.83
C LYS A 119 -9.00 2.64 -0.25
N ILE A 120 -9.14 2.88 1.05
CA ILE A 120 -8.42 3.95 1.74
C ILE A 120 -7.46 3.36 2.77
N SER A 121 -6.31 4.01 2.93
CA SER A 121 -5.30 3.56 3.88
C SER A 121 -5.75 3.74 5.32
N VAL A 122 -5.39 2.79 6.19
CA VAL A 122 -5.59 2.92 7.65
C VAL A 122 -4.89 4.16 8.21
N ASN A 123 -3.85 4.63 7.53
CA ASN A 123 -3.07 5.80 7.94
C ASN A 123 -3.58 7.12 7.33
N SER A 124 -4.57 7.06 6.43
CA SER A 124 -5.21 8.26 5.90
C SER A 124 -6.06 8.93 7.00
N PRO A 125 -6.32 10.25 6.90
CA PRO A 125 -7.18 10.93 7.89
C PRO A 125 -8.54 10.26 8.05
N ILE A 126 -9.18 9.89 6.95
CA ILE A 126 -10.51 9.23 6.99
C ILE A 126 -10.37 7.81 7.57
N GLY A 127 -9.44 7.01 7.06
CA GLY A 127 -9.23 5.64 7.54
C GLY A 127 -8.91 5.58 9.02
N ASN A 128 -8.00 6.42 9.47
CA ASN A 128 -7.61 6.49 10.89
C ASN A 128 -8.78 6.96 11.76
N GLY A 129 -9.55 7.95 11.28
CA GLY A 129 -10.69 8.47 12.03
C GLY A 129 -11.86 7.49 12.14
N LEU A 130 -12.01 6.59 11.18
CA LEU A 130 -13.07 5.57 11.19
C LEU A 130 -12.70 4.35 12.03
N LEU A 131 -11.41 4.06 12.16
CA LEU A 131 -10.95 2.84 12.82
C LEU A 131 -11.43 2.78 14.27
N GLY A 132 -12.01 1.63 14.66
CA GLY A 132 -12.52 1.42 16.00
C GLY A 132 -13.92 1.98 16.27
N LYS A 133 -14.53 2.65 15.29
CA LYS A 133 -15.90 3.19 15.42
C LYS A 133 -16.94 2.10 15.17
N SER A 134 -18.13 2.29 15.76
CA SER A 134 -19.27 1.37 15.59
C SER A 134 -20.37 2.03 14.76
N VAL A 135 -21.31 1.25 14.26
CA VAL A 135 -22.49 1.77 13.56
C VAL A 135 -23.23 2.75 14.47
N GLY A 136 -23.58 3.91 13.92
CA GLY A 136 -24.22 4.99 14.67
C GLY A 136 -23.26 6.00 15.28
N ASP A 137 -21.97 5.69 15.33
CA ASP A 137 -20.96 6.63 15.82
C ASP A 137 -20.69 7.74 14.81
N ILE A 138 -20.31 8.90 15.32
CA ILE A 138 -19.90 10.04 14.50
C ILE A 138 -18.38 10.12 14.54
N ALA A 139 -17.75 10.01 13.38
CA ALA A 139 -16.30 10.18 13.25
C ALA A 139 -15.98 11.62 12.85
N GLN A 140 -15.19 12.31 13.67
CA GLN A 140 -14.70 13.65 13.36
C GLN A 140 -13.37 13.52 12.64
N ILE A 141 -13.31 13.95 11.39
CA ILE A 141 -12.13 13.79 10.56
C ILE A 141 -11.57 15.14 10.19
N SER A 142 -10.32 15.40 10.59
CA SER A 142 -9.60 16.62 10.25
C SER A 142 -8.97 16.48 8.88
N VAL A 143 -9.32 17.40 7.98
CA VAL A 143 -8.74 17.52 6.65
C VAL A 143 -8.24 18.95 6.47
N PRO A 144 -7.43 19.25 5.44
CA PRO A 144 -6.91 20.63 5.26
C PRO A 144 -7.98 21.70 5.18
N SER A 145 -9.19 21.37 4.71
CA SER A 145 -10.30 22.31 4.61
C SER A 145 -11.09 22.47 5.91
N GLY A 146 -10.77 21.74 6.98
CA GLY A 146 -11.45 21.79 8.26
C GLY A 146 -11.81 20.41 8.81
N VAL A 147 -12.80 20.37 9.71
CA VAL A 147 -13.29 19.13 10.31
C VAL A 147 -14.59 18.72 9.63
N ILE A 148 -14.66 17.45 9.20
CA ILE A 148 -15.86 16.86 8.60
C ILE A 148 -16.36 15.74 9.52
N ASN A 149 -17.65 15.74 9.81
CA ASN A 149 -18.27 14.70 10.62
C ASN A 149 -18.96 13.68 9.72
N PHE A 150 -18.63 12.41 9.90
CA PHE A 150 -19.26 11.30 9.20
C PHE A 150 -19.94 10.36 10.18
N GLU A 151 -21.14 9.94 9.84
CA GLU A 151 -21.86 8.91 10.59
C GLU A 151 -21.55 7.55 9.99
N ILE A 152 -21.27 6.57 10.85
CA ILE A 152 -21.08 5.19 10.41
C ILE A 152 -22.46 4.56 10.21
N VAL A 153 -22.83 4.30 8.97
CA VAL A 153 -24.15 3.77 8.61
C VAL A 153 -24.17 2.25 8.63
N GLU A 154 -23.12 1.62 8.08
CA GLU A 154 -23.05 0.17 7.96
C GLU A 154 -21.59 -0.29 7.95
N ILE A 155 -21.32 -1.43 8.57
CA ILE A 155 -20.01 -2.09 8.57
C ILE A 155 -20.21 -3.51 8.05
N THR A 156 -19.48 -3.86 6.97
CA THR A 156 -19.50 -5.20 6.38
C THR A 156 -18.09 -5.67 6.07
N ARG A 157 -17.95 -6.85 5.44
CA ARG A 157 -16.68 -7.39 4.98
C ARG A 157 -16.71 -7.72 3.51
#